data_90dd664f4adfa68dfb90aed8a699b387
#
_entry.id   90dd664f4adfa68dfb90aed8a699b387
#
_cell.length_a   1.000
_cell.length_b   1.000
_cell.length_c   1.000
_cell.angle_alpha   90.00
_cell.angle_beta   90.00
_cell.angle_gamma   90.00
#
_symmetry.space_group_name_H-M   'P 1'
#
loop_
_entity.id
_entity.type
_entity.pdbx_description
1 polymer ?
#
loop_
_entity_poly.entity_id
_entity_poly.type
_entity_poly.pdbx_seq_one_letter_code
_entity_poly.pdbx_strand_id
1 'polypeptide(L)'
;MIEITVTQYEKHQENDIILDSYNCDNEIEAARWVKDSWDNDCEDMFGENPIKIKKLASEIKKTGDVVIETPYCADAKITWTIIKH
;
A
#
# COMPACT_ATOMS: atom_id res chain seq x y z
N MET A 1 -8.74 -2.59 -14.68
CA MET A 1 -8.79 -1.66 -13.55
C MET A 1 -7.90 -2.18 -12.42
N ILE A 2 -7.22 -1.28 -11.75
CA ILE A 2 -6.39 -1.60 -10.60
C ILE A 2 -7.03 -0.98 -9.36
N GLU A 3 -7.28 -1.80 -8.36
CA GLU A 3 -7.88 -1.38 -7.10
C GLU A 3 -6.83 -1.42 -5.99
N ILE A 4 -6.72 -0.33 -5.24
CA ILE A 4 -5.79 -0.23 -4.12
C ILE A 4 -6.60 0.04 -2.85
N THR A 5 -6.36 -0.75 -1.81
CA THR A 5 -6.98 -0.57 -0.50
C THR A 5 -5.88 -0.43 0.54
N VAL A 6 -5.97 0.61 1.36
CA VAL A 6 -5.03 0.85 2.46
C VAL A 6 -5.74 0.53 3.76
N THR A 7 -5.18 -0.40 4.53
CA THR A 7 -5.77 -0.82 5.79
C THR A 7 -4.78 -0.68 6.94
N GLN A 8 -5.29 -0.44 8.13
CA GLN A 8 -4.52 -0.43 9.36
C GLN A 8 -4.95 -1.61 10.22
N TYR A 9 -4.00 -2.46 10.54
CA TYR A 9 -4.18 -3.56 11.49
C TYR A 9 -3.65 -3.15 12.85
N GLU A 10 -4.44 -3.39 13.90
CA GLU A 10 -4.01 -3.23 15.27
C GLU A 10 -4.16 -4.56 16.01
N LYS A 11 -3.17 -4.92 16.79
CA LYS A 11 -3.05 -6.25 17.40
C LYS A 11 -4.22 -6.66 18.30
N HIS A 12 -4.90 -5.68 18.89
CA HIS A 12 -6.01 -5.91 19.82
C HIS A 12 -7.37 -5.58 19.24
N GLN A 13 -7.46 -5.33 17.93
CA GLN A 13 -8.73 -5.09 17.24
C GLN A 13 -9.15 -6.30 16.43
N GLU A 14 -10.45 -6.57 16.39
CA GLU A 14 -11.00 -7.70 15.64
C GLU A 14 -10.98 -7.48 14.14
N ASN A 15 -11.12 -6.23 13.69
CA ASN A 15 -11.22 -5.89 12.28
C ASN A 15 -10.19 -4.84 11.88
N ASP A 16 -9.67 -4.95 10.65
CA ASP A 16 -8.82 -3.93 10.06
C ASP A 16 -9.64 -2.67 9.79
N ILE A 17 -8.97 -1.52 9.93
CA ILE A 17 -9.56 -0.23 9.62
C ILE A 17 -9.14 0.15 8.19
N ILE A 18 -10.11 0.47 7.33
CA ILE A 18 -9.82 0.96 5.99
C ILE A 18 -9.47 2.44 6.08
N LEU A 19 -8.24 2.79 5.75
CA LEU A 19 -7.76 4.17 5.79
C LEU A 19 -8.08 4.92 4.49
N ASP A 20 -7.96 4.23 3.35
CA ASP A 20 -8.16 4.84 2.05
C ASP A 20 -8.35 3.78 0.98
N SER A 21 -8.87 4.19 -0.18
CA SER A 21 -8.95 3.34 -1.36
C SER A 21 -8.80 4.18 -2.62
N TYR A 22 -8.30 3.56 -3.70
CA TYR A 22 -8.07 4.24 -4.97
C TYR A 22 -8.19 3.26 -6.13
N ASN A 23 -8.77 3.72 -7.22
CA ASN A 23 -8.90 2.94 -8.45
C ASN A 23 -8.22 3.68 -9.60
N CYS A 24 -7.48 2.97 -10.43
CA CYS A 24 -6.82 3.53 -11.60
C CYS A 24 -6.69 2.49 -12.71
N ASP A 25 -6.22 2.92 -13.88
CA ASP A 25 -6.17 2.04 -15.04
C ASP A 25 -4.75 1.66 -15.48
N ASN A 26 -3.71 2.25 -14.89
CA ASN A 26 -2.35 1.85 -15.25
C ASN A 26 -1.46 1.65 -14.05
N GLU A 27 -0.45 0.81 -14.23
CA GLU A 27 0.42 0.33 -13.17
C GLU A 27 1.34 1.44 -12.62
N ILE A 28 1.77 2.37 -13.47
CA ILE A 28 2.61 3.49 -13.05
C ILE A 28 1.82 4.43 -12.12
N GLU A 29 0.59 4.73 -12.49
CA GLU A 29 -0.29 5.56 -11.65
C GLU A 29 -0.53 4.90 -10.29
N ALA A 30 -0.79 3.59 -10.29
CA ALA A 30 -0.98 2.83 -9.06
C ALA A 30 0.27 2.91 -8.16
N ALA A 31 1.45 2.70 -8.74
CA ALA A 31 2.70 2.74 -8.00
C ALA A 31 2.99 4.14 -7.42
N ARG A 32 2.71 5.19 -8.17
CA ARG A 32 2.86 6.57 -7.69
C ARG A 32 1.93 6.86 -6.53
N TRP A 33 0.67 6.43 -6.64
CA TRP A 33 -0.30 6.63 -5.58
C TRP A 33 0.13 5.93 -4.29
N VAL A 34 0.62 4.69 -4.38
CA VAL A 34 1.10 3.94 -3.21
C VAL A 34 2.31 4.64 -2.58
N LYS A 35 3.25 5.12 -3.41
CA LYS A 35 4.41 5.86 -2.91
C LYS A 35 4.01 7.11 -2.14
N ASP A 36 3.07 7.89 -2.69
CA ASP A 36 2.59 9.10 -2.04
C ASP A 36 1.82 8.77 -0.75
N SER A 37 1.05 7.70 -0.77
CA SER A 37 0.33 7.21 0.42
C SER A 37 1.29 6.83 1.54
N TRP A 38 2.39 6.16 1.22
CA TRP A 38 3.43 5.86 2.21
C TRP A 38 3.99 7.13 2.84
N ASP A 39 4.35 8.13 2.02
CA ASP A 39 4.88 9.39 2.53
C ASP A 39 3.89 10.09 3.46
N ASN A 40 2.60 10.08 3.12
CA ASN A 40 1.57 10.73 3.92
C ASN A 40 1.31 10.03 5.26
N ASP A 41 1.33 8.69 5.26
CA ASP A 41 0.89 7.91 6.41
C ASP A 41 2.04 7.40 7.27
N CYS A 42 3.24 7.28 6.72
CA CYS A 42 4.31 6.51 7.35
C CYS A 42 5.66 7.21 7.46
N GLU A 43 5.86 8.37 6.82
CA GLU A 43 7.18 9.02 6.75
C GLU A 43 7.83 9.21 8.11
N ASP A 44 7.08 9.70 9.09
CA ASP A 44 7.61 9.97 10.44
C ASP A 44 7.80 8.71 11.28
N MET A 45 7.13 7.61 10.94
CA MET A 45 7.11 6.39 11.75
C MET A 45 8.07 5.31 11.26
N PHE A 46 8.26 5.21 9.96
CA PHE A 46 8.99 4.09 9.35
C PHE A 46 10.22 4.51 8.55
N GLY A 47 10.55 5.80 8.58
CA GLY A 47 11.73 6.32 7.91
C GLY A 47 11.56 6.43 6.39
N GLU A 48 12.65 6.20 5.67
CA GLU A 48 12.69 6.39 4.23
C GLU A 48 11.68 5.51 3.48
N ASN A 49 11.02 6.11 2.48
CA ASN A 49 10.04 5.42 1.64
C ASN A 49 10.72 4.34 0.78
N PRO A 50 10.39 3.06 0.97
CA PRO A 50 11.01 1.98 0.20
C PRO A 50 10.41 1.75 -1.18
N ILE A 51 9.34 2.47 -1.53
CA ILE A 51 8.60 2.23 -2.76
C ILE A 51 9.40 2.73 -3.97
N LYS A 52 9.64 1.82 -4.92
CA LYS A 52 10.28 2.12 -6.21
C LYS A 52 9.19 2.03 -7.29
N ILE A 53 8.82 3.16 -7.89
CA ILE A 53 7.68 3.23 -8.81
C ILE A 53 7.79 2.22 -9.95
N LYS A 54 8.91 2.19 -10.66
CA LYS A 54 9.08 1.29 -11.81
C LYS A 54 9.06 -0.17 -11.40
N LYS A 55 9.67 -0.50 -10.28
CA LYS A 55 9.71 -1.87 -9.76
C LYS A 55 8.31 -2.33 -9.35
N LEU A 56 7.59 -1.51 -8.61
CA LEU A 56 6.24 -1.83 -8.17
C LEU A 56 5.29 -1.97 -9.36
N ALA A 57 5.36 -1.05 -10.32
CA ALA A 57 4.55 -1.12 -11.53
C ALA A 57 4.80 -2.42 -12.29
N SER A 58 6.06 -2.85 -12.40
CA SER A 58 6.42 -4.11 -13.04
C SER A 58 5.85 -5.31 -12.29
N GLU A 59 5.89 -5.30 -10.96
CA GLU A 59 5.31 -6.38 -10.15
C GLU A 59 3.80 -6.48 -10.33
N ILE A 60 3.09 -5.34 -10.32
CA ILE A 60 1.65 -5.31 -10.56
C ILE A 60 1.32 -5.90 -11.93
N LYS A 61 2.10 -5.53 -12.95
CA LYS A 61 1.88 -6.01 -14.30
C LYS A 61 2.08 -7.52 -14.42
N LYS A 62 3.08 -8.07 -13.72
CA LYS A 62 3.42 -9.50 -13.78
C LYS A 62 2.46 -10.36 -12.98
N THR A 63 2.13 -9.97 -11.76
CA THR A 63 1.41 -10.83 -10.82
C THR A 63 -0.07 -10.51 -10.72
N GLY A 64 -0.46 -9.28 -11.00
CA GLY A 64 -1.84 -8.84 -10.82
C GLY A 64 -2.23 -8.52 -9.39
N ASP A 65 -1.56 -9.12 -8.42
CA ASP A 65 -1.82 -8.92 -7.00
C ASP A 65 -0.51 -8.62 -6.27
N VAL A 66 -0.46 -7.51 -5.55
CA VAL A 66 0.71 -7.13 -4.75
C VAL A 66 0.25 -6.67 -3.39
N VAL A 67 0.91 -7.13 -2.33
CA VAL A 67 0.66 -6.68 -0.97
C VAL A 67 1.94 -6.07 -0.42
N ILE A 68 1.83 -4.86 0.09
CA ILE A 68 2.94 -4.14 0.73
C ILE A 68 2.55 -3.88 2.17
N GLU A 69 3.41 -4.24 3.11
CA GLU A 69 3.17 -4.07 4.53
C GLU A 69 4.29 -3.28 5.19
N THR A 70 3.95 -2.41 6.14
CA THR A 70 4.95 -1.83 7.04
C THR A 70 5.31 -2.83 8.13
N PRO A 71 6.49 -2.70 8.77
CA PRO A 71 6.73 -3.41 10.01
C PRO A 71 5.77 -2.92 11.10
N TYR A 72 5.63 -3.68 12.17
CA TYR A 72 4.84 -3.24 13.32
C TYR A 72 5.49 -2.05 14.01
N CYS A 73 4.65 -1.08 14.36
CA CYS A 73 5.02 0.03 15.22
C CYS A 73 3.95 0.16 16.30
N ALA A 74 4.32 -0.04 17.57
CA ALA A 74 3.39 0.00 18.70
C ALA A 74 2.16 -0.90 18.48
N ASP A 75 2.36 -2.12 17.99
CA ASP A 75 1.31 -3.12 17.73
C ASP A 75 0.38 -2.80 16.54
N ALA A 76 0.74 -1.83 15.71
CA ALA A 76 -0.01 -1.51 14.50
C ALA A 76 0.86 -1.63 13.25
N LYS A 77 0.24 -1.94 12.13
CA LYS A 77 0.90 -1.89 10.81
C LYS A 77 -0.07 -1.41 9.75
N ILE A 78 0.47 -0.90 8.66
CA ILE A 78 -0.32 -0.45 7.51
C ILE A 78 -0.04 -1.38 6.32
N THR A 79 -1.10 -1.75 5.61
CA THR A 79 -1.04 -2.66 4.47
C THR A 79 -1.69 -2.03 3.26
N TRP A 80 -0.99 -2.07 2.13
CA TRP A 80 -1.53 -1.68 0.82
C TRP A 80 -1.79 -2.96 0.03
N THR A 81 -3.05 -3.20 -0.30
CA THR A 81 -3.46 -4.34 -1.11
C THR A 81 -3.80 -3.84 -2.52
N ILE A 82 -3.07 -4.32 -3.51
CA ILE A 82 -3.21 -3.89 -4.90
C ILE A 82 -3.71 -5.08 -5.71
N ILE A 83 -4.87 -4.92 -6.36
CA ILE A 83 -5.49 -5.97 -7.15
C ILE A 83 -5.77 -5.44 -8.56
N LYS A 84 -5.22 -6.11 -9.55
CA LYS A 84 -5.48 -5.81 -10.96
C LYS A 84 -6.58 -6.74 -11.47
N HIS A 85 -7.66 -6.16 -11.91
CA HIS A 85 -8.80 -6.87 -12.47
C HIS A 85 -8.72 -7.03 -13.98
#